data_20032779bf4c1fcb31cee4b8956ff36c
#
_entry.id   20032779bf4c1fcb31cee4b8956ff36c
#
_cell.length_a   1.000
_cell.length_b   1.000
_cell.length_c   1.000
_cell.angle_alpha   90.00
_cell.angle_beta   90.00
_cell.angle_gamma   90.00
#
_symmetry.space_group_name_H-M   'P 1'
#
loop_
_entity.id
_entity.type
_entity.pdbx_description
1 polymer ?
#
loop_
_entity_poly.entity_id
_entity_poly.type
_entity_poly.pdbx_seq_one_letter_code
_entity_poly.pdbx_strand_id
1 'polypeptide(L)'
;MARGINTKCLHLEEEEGCCNNYGSISFPIYQTATYAHPAVGQSTGFDYSRLQNPTCDTVARKIAAMEGGTAAMLTSSGQAANFYAMFHICECGDHIVA
;
A
#
# COMPACT_ATOMS: atom_id res chain seq x y z
N MET A 1 13.73 8.89 17.65
CA MET A 1 12.64 9.70 18.27
C MET A 1 11.33 9.33 17.57
N ALA A 2 10.30 8.94 18.31
CA ALA A 2 9.01 8.54 17.69
C ALA A 2 8.37 9.77 17.00
N ARG A 3 8.03 9.63 15.71
CA ARG A 3 7.36 10.69 14.93
C ARG A 3 5.91 10.85 15.40
N GLY A 4 5.45 12.10 15.56
CA GLY A 4 4.04 12.41 15.86
C GLY A 4 3.12 12.07 14.70
N ILE A 5 1.81 11.97 14.97
CA ILE A 5 0.79 11.59 13.98
C ILE A 5 0.82 12.49 12.74
N ASN A 6 0.95 13.80 12.90
CA ASN A 6 1.00 14.75 11.78
C ASN A 6 2.20 14.48 10.85
N THR A 7 3.36 14.13 11.41
CA THR A 7 4.55 13.78 10.64
C THR A 7 4.33 12.47 9.88
N LYS A 8 3.71 11.48 10.51
CA LYS A 8 3.37 10.20 9.84
C LYS A 8 2.40 10.36 8.68
N CYS A 9 1.44 11.30 8.78
CA CYS A 9 0.52 11.60 7.69
C CYS A 9 1.22 12.17 6.46
N LEU A 10 2.28 12.96 6.65
CA LEU A 10 2.99 13.64 5.57
C LEU A 10 4.17 12.82 5.04
N HIS A 11 4.93 12.19 5.94
CA HIS A 11 6.18 11.54 5.62
C HIS A 11 6.20 10.10 6.12
N LEU A 12 6.55 9.18 5.24
CA LEU A 12 6.96 7.83 5.61
C LEU A 12 8.40 7.86 6.13
N GLU A 13 8.76 6.89 6.95
CA GLU A 13 10.17 6.62 7.20
C GLU A 13 10.80 6.16 5.88
N GLU A 14 11.98 6.71 5.56
CA GLU A 14 12.72 6.31 4.38
C GLU A 14 13.17 4.86 4.56
N GLU A 15 12.44 3.92 3.99
CA GLU A 15 12.96 2.60 3.72
C GLU A 15 13.81 2.68 2.45
N GLU A 16 15.04 2.24 2.53
CA GLU A 16 15.92 2.05 1.38
C GLU A 16 15.19 1.24 0.30
N GLY A 17 14.96 1.83 -0.85
CA GLY A 17 14.32 1.18 -1.99
C GLY A 17 13.00 1.77 -2.48
N CYS A 18 12.42 2.74 -1.80
CA CYS A 18 11.31 3.50 -2.35
C CYS A 18 11.77 4.37 -3.52
N CYS A 19 11.09 4.19 -4.63
CA CYS A 19 11.19 4.86 -5.91
C CYS A 19 11.96 6.18 -5.88
N ASN A 20 12.93 6.32 -6.77
CA ASN A 20 13.60 7.60 -7.02
C ASN A 20 12.55 8.66 -7.40
N ASN A 21 12.14 9.46 -6.41
CA ASN A 21 11.16 10.54 -6.59
C ASN A 21 11.82 11.88 -6.92
N TYR A 22 13.09 11.86 -7.33
CA TYR A 22 13.88 13.04 -7.68
C TYR A 22 13.98 14.10 -6.57
N GLY A 23 13.93 13.68 -5.30
CA GLY A 23 13.96 14.57 -4.13
C GLY A 23 12.66 15.34 -3.90
N SER A 24 11.55 14.90 -4.48
CA SER A 24 10.23 15.47 -4.23
C SER A 24 9.85 15.33 -2.75
N ILE A 25 9.44 16.43 -2.11
CA ILE A 25 8.99 16.43 -0.72
C ILE A 25 7.65 15.71 -0.56
N SER A 26 6.76 15.87 -1.53
CA SER A 26 5.51 15.11 -1.62
C SER A 26 5.71 13.88 -2.49
N PHE A 27 5.12 12.76 -2.09
CA PHE A 27 5.18 11.55 -2.91
C PHE A 27 4.45 11.76 -4.24
N PRO A 28 5.06 11.43 -5.39
CA PRO A 28 4.45 11.61 -6.71
C PRO A 28 3.21 10.75 -6.92
N ILE A 29 2.28 11.24 -7.75
CA ILE A 29 1.14 10.45 -8.23
C ILE A 29 1.53 9.75 -9.53
N TYR A 30 1.50 8.43 -9.53
CA TYR A 30 1.81 7.60 -10.69
C TYR A 30 0.54 7.28 -11.49
N GLN A 31 0.25 8.10 -12.48
CA GLN A 31 -0.88 7.92 -13.41
C GLN A 31 -0.47 7.05 -14.58
N THR A 32 -0.31 5.76 -14.35
CA THR A 32 0.03 4.81 -15.40
C THR A 32 -0.67 3.48 -15.17
N ALA A 33 -0.95 2.76 -16.25
CA ALA A 33 -1.49 1.41 -16.19
C ALA A 33 -0.39 0.35 -16.13
N THR A 34 0.71 0.57 -16.84
CA THR A 34 1.79 -0.40 -17.04
C THR A 34 3.14 0.21 -16.73
N TYR A 35 4.10 -0.64 -16.42
CA TYR A 35 5.48 -0.26 -16.13
C TYR A 35 6.43 -0.98 -17.09
N ALA A 36 7.50 -0.30 -17.52
CA ALA A 36 8.52 -0.89 -18.37
C ALA A 36 9.39 -1.84 -17.55
N HIS A 37 9.65 -3.01 -18.12
CA HIS A 37 10.59 -3.96 -17.56
C HIS A 37 12.01 -3.66 -18.10
N PRO A 38 13.05 -3.67 -17.25
CA PRO A 38 14.43 -3.45 -17.70
C PRO A 38 14.90 -4.52 -18.68
N ALA A 39 14.47 -5.77 -18.49
CA ALA A 39 14.74 -6.90 -19.38
C ALA A 39 13.71 -8.01 -19.16
N VAL A 40 13.73 -9.02 -20.01
CA VAL A 40 12.89 -10.22 -19.86
C VAL A 40 13.19 -10.89 -18.51
N GLY A 41 12.14 -11.12 -17.72
CA GLY A 41 12.25 -11.71 -16.37
C GLY A 41 12.76 -10.75 -15.28
N GLN A 42 12.95 -9.47 -15.58
CA GLN A 42 13.31 -8.44 -14.60
C GLN A 42 12.17 -7.44 -14.42
N SER A 43 11.80 -7.17 -13.19
CA SER A 43 10.79 -6.18 -12.83
C SER A 43 11.41 -5.07 -11.98
N THR A 44 10.81 -3.87 -12.04
CA THR A 44 11.12 -2.77 -11.12
C THR A 44 10.40 -2.90 -9.77
N GLY A 45 9.60 -3.97 -9.59
CA GLY A 45 8.72 -4.19 -8.45
C GLY A 45 7.27 -3.80 -8.72
N PHE A 46 7.02 -3.07 -9.81
CA PHE A 46 5.67 -2.70 -10.26
C PHE A 46 5.51 -3.08 -11.73
N ASP A 47 4.47 -3.83 -12.06
CA ASP A 47 4.23 -4.33 -13.40
C ASP A 47 2.95 -3.75 -13.99
N TYR A 48 1.89 -3.71 -13.20
CA TYR A 48 0.57 -3.27 -13.66
C TYR A 48 -0.24 -2.68 -12.51
N SER A 49 -0.83 -1.49 -12.70
CA SER A 49 -1.48 -0.71 -11.65
C SER A 49 -2.72 -1.37 -11.01
N ARG A 50 -3.35 -2.32 -11.69
CA ARG A 50 -4.44 -3.10 -11.08
C ARG A 50 -3.92 -4.04 -9.99
N LEU A 51 -2.69 -4.51 -10.11
CA LEU A 51 -2.04 -5.36 -9.12
C LEU A 51 -1.34 -4.53 -8.06
N GLN A 52 -0.55 -3.57 -8.49
CA GLN A 52 0.26 -2.72 -7.62
C GLN A 52 0.52 -1.36 -8.27
N ASN A 53 0.48 -0.30 -7.46
CA ASN A 53 0.83 1.04 -7.91
C ASN A 53 1.57 1.77 -6.78
N PRO A 54 2.70 2.46 -7.05
CA PRO A 54 3.46 3.15 -6.01
C PRO A 54 2.64 4.16 -5.20
N THR A 55 1.66 4.82 -5.83
CA THR A 55 0.75 5.76 -5.14
C THR A 55 -0.11 5.04 -4.10
N CYS A 56 -0.74 3.92 -4.50
CA CYS A 56 -1.58 3.13 -3.59
C CYS A 56 -0.74 2.51 -2.47
N ASP A 57 0.43 1.98 -2.80
CA ASP A 57 1.35 1.40 -1.82
C ASP A 57 1.80 2.44 -0.78
N THR A 58 2.13 3.65 -1.21
CA THR A 58 2.50 4.75 -0.30
C THR A 58 1.36 5.12 0.64
N VAL A 59 0.12 5.20 0.14
CA VAL A 59 -1.05 5.49 0.99
C VAL A 59 -1.28 4.36 1.99
N ALA A 60 -1.22 3.11 1.56
CA ALA A 60 -1.35 1.94 2.42
C ALA A 60 -0.31 1.95 3.55
N ARG A 61 0.97 2.19 3.23
CA ARG A 61 2.04 2.31 4.22
C ARG A 61 1.81 3.44 5.22
N LYS A 62 1.32 4.60 4.77
CA LYS A 62 0.98 5.72 5.66
C LYS A 62 -0.13 5.32 6.65
N ILE A 63 -1.19 4.67 6.17
CA ILE A 63 -2.30 4.20 7.02
C ILE A 63 -1.77 3.17 8.03
N ALA A 64 -0.99 2.19 7.60
CA ALA A 64 -0.38 1.22 8.51
C ALA A 64 0.47 1.91 9.59
N ALA A 65 1.30 2.89 9.21
CA ALA A 65 2.13 3.63 10.16
C ALA A 65 1.31 4.47 11.16
N MET A 66 0.18 5.06 10.74
CA MET A 66 -0.71 5.83 11.61
C MET A 66 -1.43 4.94 12.62
N GLU A 67 -1.90 3.76 12.16
CA GLU A 67 -2.64 2.79 12.98
C GLU A 67 -1.71 1.90 13.81
N GLY A 68 -0.40 1.97 13.62
CA GLY A 68 0.57 1.07 14.26
C GLY A 68 0.47 -0.38 13.78
N GLY A 69 -0.11 -0.59 12.59
CA GLY A 69 -0.26 -1.89 11.96
C GLY A 69 1.01 -2.33 11.21
N THR A 70 1.12 -3.63 10.95
CA THR A 70 2.23 -4.19 10.18
C THR A 70 2.12 -3.84 8.69
N ALA A 71 0.89 -3.83 8.15
CA ALA A 71 0.59 -3.52 6.75
C ALA A 71 -0.85 -3.01 6.63
N ALA A 72 -1.17 -2.42 5.48
CA ALA A 72 -2.52 -2.07 5.10
C ALA A 72 -2.75 -2.38 3.62
N MET A 73 -4.00 -2.61 3.25
CA MET A 73 -4.42 -2.82 1.88
C MET A 73 -5.57 -1.88 1.54
N LEU A 74 -5.47 -1.22 0.41
CA LEU A 74 -6.55 -0.39 -0.12
C LEU A 74 -7.51 -1.24 -0.94
N THR A 75 -8.79 -1.00 -0.75
CA THR A 75 -9.87 -1.68 -1.48
C THR A 75 -10.77 -0.67 -2.18
N SER A 76 -11.56 -1.13 -3.15
CA SER A 76 -12.46 -0.29 -3.94
C SER A 76 -13.69 0.21 -3.16
N SER A 77 -13.99 -0.40 -2.00
CA SER A 77 -15.14 -0.02 -1.16
C SER A 77 -14.98 -0.54 0.26
N GLY A 78 -15.72 0.06 1.21
CA GLY A 78 -15.77 -0.42 2.59
C GLY A 78 -16.33 -1.85 2.69
N GLN A 79 -17.30 -2.21 1.84
CA GLN A 79 -17.80 -3.59 1.80
C GLN A 79 -16.74 -4.58 1.34
N ALA A 80 -15.91 -4.22 0.38
CA ALA A 80 -14.78 -5.07 -0.02
C ALA A 80 -13.78 -5.22 1.13
N ALA A 81 -13.50 -4.16 1.89
CA ALA A 81 -12.63 -4.22 3.07
C ALA A 81 -13.18 -5.18 4.13
N ASN A 82 -14.46 -5.05 4.47
CA ASN A 82 -15.13 -5.95 5.42
C ASN A 82 -15.12 -7.40 4.93
N PHE A 83 -15.41 -7.62 3.65
CA PHE A 83 -15.40 -8.96 3.07
C PHE A 83 -14.01 -9.59 3.17
N TYR A 84 -12.96 -8.88 2.76
CA TYR A 84 -11.60 -9.42 2.83
C TYR A 84 -11.12 -9.67 4.26
N ALA A 85 -11.49 -8.80 5.21
CA ALA A 85 -11.16 -9.02 6.62
C ALA A 85 -11.77 -10.32 7.15
N MET A 86 -13.05 -10.57 6.88
CA MET A 86 -13.73 -11.81 7.29
C MET A 86 -13.21 -13.03 6.52
N PHE A 87 -13.08 -12.92 5.21
CA PHE A 87 -12.68 -14.02 4.34
C PHE A 87 -11.24 -14.48 4.58
N HIS A 88 -10.40 -13.60 5.12
CA HIS A 88 -9.01 -13.95 5.47
C HIS A 88 -8.91 -14.83 6.72
N ILE A 89 -9.85 -14.69 7.66
CA ILE A 89 -9.81 -15.40 8.95
C ILE A 89 -10.84 -16.51 9.08
N CYS A 90 -11.85 -16.57 8.18
CA CYS A 90 -12.93 -17.55 8.23
C CYS A 90 -12.90 -18.45 7.00
N GLU A 91 -13.21 -19.72 7.21
CA GLU A 91 -13.39 -20.72 6.16
C GLU A 91 -14.87 -21.13 6.06
N CYS A 92 -15.19 -21.87 4.99
CA CYS A 92 -16.55 -22.37 4.79
C CYS A 92 -16.96 -23.34 5.92
N GLY A 93 -17.99 -22.98 6.66
CA GLY A 93 -18.46 -23.74 7.82
C GLY A 93 -18.11 -23.12 9.18
N ASP A 94 -17.30 -22.06 9.20
CA ASP A 94 -16.98 -21.33 10.42
C ASP A 94 -18.17 -20.51 10.93
N HIS A 95 -18.17 -20.23 12.24
CA HIS A 95 -19.19 -19.44 12.91
C HIS A 95 -18.71 -18.00 13.12
N ILE A 96 -19.55 -17.04 12.72
CA ILE A 96 -19.33 -15.61 12.98
C ILE A 96 -20.43 -15.13 13.94
N VAL A 97 -20.05 -14.45 15.01
CA VAL A 97 -20.97 -13.75 15.91
C VAL A 97 -20.82 -12.25 15.64
N ALA A 98 -21.93 -11.58 15.27
CA ALA A 98 -21.95 -10.16 14.93
C ALA A 98 -23.13 -9.46 15.66
#